data_f03d7194a1ec7675ceb05b9fea5b1ac6
#
_entry.id   f03d7194a1ec7675ceb05b9fea5b1ac6
#
_cell.length_a   1.000
_cell.length_b   1.000
_cell.length_c   1.000
_cell.angle_alpha   90.00
_cell.angle_beta   90.00
_cell.angle_gamma   90.00
#
_symmetry.space_group_name_H-M   'P 1'
#
loop_
_entity.id
_entity.type
_entity.pdbx_description
1 polymer ?
#
loop_
_entity_poly.entity_id
_entity_poly.type
_entity_poly.pdbx_seq_one_letter_code
_entity_poly.pdbx_strand_id
1 'polypeptide(L)'
;MNKFYVLVGSNIKPQINIEKGIDLIHKSKIIEIESMSKEYHSDPVGMDGNSFINMVLKCKTKSSFRETLSELKKIELHCGRIRDPNNKFTPRTLDLDIIDWNSEEAIFEGYQMPDPDIKKHDFIKIPYLEIKD
;
A
#
# COMPACT_ATOMS: atom_id res chain seq x y z
N MET A 1 -17.27 -4.23 10.77
CA MET A 1 -16.20 -4.52 9.81
C MET A 1 -15.31 -3.29 9.64
N ASN A 2 -13.99 -3.47 9.62
CA ASN A 2 -13.06 -2.37 9.46
C ASN A 2 -12.92 -2.00 7.99
N LYS A 3 -12.92 -0.69 7.69
CA LYS A 3 -12.67 -0.15 6.36
C LYS A 3 -11.29 0.50 6.35
N PHE A 4 -10.51 0.22 5.30
CA PHE A 4 -9.16 0.76 5.24
C PHE A 4 -8.71 0.96 3.79
N TYR A 5 -7.66 1.76 3.64
CA TYR A 5 -7.07 2.07 2.35
C TYR A 5 -5.62 1.62 2.33
N VAL A 6 -5.21 1.03 1.22
CA VAL A 6 -3.85 0.52 1.02
C VAL A 6 -3.21 1.24 -0.15
N LEU A 7 -2.04 1.83 0.09
CA LEU A 7 -1.20 2.34 -0.97
C LEU A 7 -0.41 1.16 -1.55
N VAL A 8 -0.51 0.97 -2.85
CA VAL A 8 0.23 -0.05 -3.59
C VAL A 8 1.26 0.64 -4.44
N GLY A 9 2.54 0.28 -4.29
CA GLY A 9 3.61 0.88 -5.07
C GLY A 9 4.63 -0.15 -5.52
N SER A 10 5.23 0.08 -6.68
CA SER A 10 6.31 -0.75 -7.20
C SER A 10 7.15 0.05 -8.19
N ASN A 11 8.47 -0.19 -8.19
CA ASN A 11 9.38 0.37 -9.19
C ASN A 11 10.27 -0.69 -9.86
N ILE A 12 9.96 -1.97 -9.65
CA ILE A 12 10.60 -3.09 -10.32
C ILE A 12 9.52 -3.87 -11.04
N LYS A 13 9.56 -3.87 -12.38
CA LYS A 13 8.54 -4.53 -13.22
C LYS A 13 7.14 -4.25 -12.65
N PRO A 14 6.77 -2.96 -12.48
CA PRO A 14 5.61 -2.60 -11.67
C PRO A 14 4.29 -3.15 -12.17
N GLN A 15 4.09 -3.25 -13.48
CA GLN A 15 2.85 -3.82 -14.03
C GLN A 15 2.64 -5.25 -13.56
N ILE A 16 3.69 -6.05 -13.61
CA ILE A 16 3.64 -7.48 -13.22
C ILE A 16 3.48 -7.60 -11.71
N ASN A 17 4.28 -6.86 -10.95
CA ASN A 17 4.30 -7.00 -9.50
C ASN A 17 3.05 -6.45 -8.83
N ILE A 18 2.49 -5.35 -9.33
CA ILE A 18 1.23 -4.82 -8.82
C ILE A 18 0.09 -5.78 -9.11
N GLU A 19 0.00 -6.31 -10.33
CA GLU A 19 -1.02 -7.27 -10.70
C GLU A 19 -0.93 -8.53 -9.82
N LYS A 20 0.27 -9.05 -9.60
CA LYS A 20 0.50 -10.19 -8.72
C LYS A 20 0.06 -9.89 -7.29
N GLY A 21 0.41 -8.71 -6.77
CA GLY A 21 0.05 -8.29 -5.42
C GLY A 21 -1.46 -8.19 -5.24
N ILE A 22 -2.15 -7.56 -6.18
CA ILE A 22 -3.61 -7.44 -6.14
C ILE A 22 -4.27 -8.82 -6.21
N ASP A 23 -3.77 -9.71 -7.06
CA ASP A 23 -4.28 -11.07 -7.16
C ASP A 23 -4.14 -11.82 -5.82
N LEU A 24 -3.00 -11.68 -5.15
CA LEU A 24 -2.78 -12.28 -3.83
C LEU A 24 -3.71 -11.68 -2.76
N ILE A 25 -4.00 -10.39 -2.84
CA ILE A 25 -4.96 -9.76 -1.93
C ILE A 25 -6.36 -10.33 -2.19
N HIS A 26 -6.77 -10.48 -3.45
CA HIS A 26 -8.05 -11.09 -3.80
C HIS A 26 -8.18 -12.52 -3.27
N LYS A 27 -7.09 -13.25 -3.23
CA LYS A 27 -7.07 -14.63 -2.70
C LYS A 27 -6.99 -14.68 -1.18
N SER A 28 -6.74 -13.55 -0.52
CA SER A 28 -6.69 -13.49 0.94
C SER A 28 -8.05 -13.81 1.54
N LYS A 29 -8.06 -14.59 2.61
CA LYS A 29 -9.27 -14.94 3.33
C LYS A 29 -9.75 -13.84 4.26
N ILE A 30 -8.91 -12.83 4.54
CA ILE A 30 -9.24 -11.80 5.52
C ILE A 30 -9.45 -10.41 4.91
N ILE A 31 -9.03 -10.18 3.67
CA ILE A 31 -9.14 -8.86 3.02
C ILE A 31 -10.09 -8.93 1.83
N GLU A 32 -11.04 -7.99 1.78
CA GLU A 32 -11.92 -7.81 0.63
C GLU A 32 -11.63 -6.45 0.00
N ILE A 33 -11.37 -6.42 -1.31
CA ILE A 33 -11.19 -5.17 -2.06
C ILE A 33 -12.56 -4.68 -2.53
N GLU A 34 -12.94 -3.46 -2.16
CA GLU A 34 -14.18 -2.84 -2.59
C GLU A 34 -14.01 -2.05 -3.88
N SER A 35 -12.91 -1.31 -4.00
CA SER A 35 -12.62 -0.52 -5.20
C SER A 35 -11.13 -0.24 -5.32
N MET A 36 -10.71 0.20 -6.51
CA MET A 36 -9.32 0.49 -6.82
C MET A 36 -9.25 1.81 -7.58
N SER A 37 -8.23 2.62 -7.28
CA SER A 37 -7.95 3.82 -8.05
C SER A 37 -7.30 3.47 -9.39
N LYS A 38 -7.13 4.49 -10.25
CA LYS A 38 -6.24 4.39 -11.40
C LYS A 38 -4.79 4.28 -10.93
N GLU A 39 -3.92 3.89 -11.84
CA GLU A 39 -2.48 3.88 -11.62
C GLU A 39 -1.89 5.26 -11.90
N TYR A 40 -0.95 5.68 -11.06
CA TYR A 40 -0.25 6.96 -11.19
C TYR A 40 1.24 6.74 -11.15
N HIS A 41 1.98 7.47 -11.97
CA HIS A 41 3.44 7.37 -12.03
C HIS A 41 4.08 8.47 -11.19
N SER A 42 5.17 8.14 -10.48
CA SER A 42 5.95 9.11 -9.73
C SER A 42 7.45 8.80 -9.83
N ASP A 43 8.27 9.84 -9.65
CA ASP A 43 9.72 9.65 -9.61
C ASP A 43 10.13 9.03 -8.27
N PRO A 44 11.24 8.25 -8.23
CA PRO A 44 11.72 7.68 -6.98
C PRO A 44 12.17 8.78 -6.02
N VAL A 45 11.75 8.65 -4.75
CA VAL A 45 12.10 9.61 -3.69
C VAL A 45 13.37 9.14 -2.99
N GLY A 46 14.43 9.96 -3.08
CA GLY A 46 15.68 9.71 -2.37
C GLY A 46 16.51 8.56 -2.92
N MET A 47 16.28 8.12 -4.16
CA MET A 47 17.05 7.04 -4.80
C MET A 47 17.07 7.21 -6.30
N ASP A 48 18.08 6.61 -6.95
CA ASP A 48 18.12 6.46 -8.40
C ASP A 48 17.35 5.20 -8.76
N GLY A 49 16.76 5.17 -9.94
CA GLY A 49 16.07 4.00 -10.45
C GLY A 49 14.84 4.34 -11.26
N ASN A 50 14.01 3.32 -11.46
CA ASN A 50 12.80 3.44 -12.26
C ASN A 50 11.71 4.20 -11.50
N SER A 51 10.85 4.87 -12.24
CA SER A 51 9.66 5.50 -11.68
C SER A 51 8.78 4.46 -11.00
N PHE A 52 8.08 4.89 -9.95
CA PHE A 52 7.06 4.09 -9.30
C PHE A 52 5.75 4.14 -10.07
N ILE A 53 5.01 3.04 -10.02
CA ILE A 53 3.58 3.06 -10.26
C ILE A 53 2.91 2.95 -8.88
N ASN A 54 1.96 3.83 -8.62
CA ASN A 54 1.23 3.89 -7.36
C ASN A 54 -0.27 3.82 -7.62
N MET A 55 -0.99 3.16 -6.73
CA MET A 55 -2.44 3.19 -6.71
C MET A 55 -2.94 2.96 -5.29
N VAL A 56 -4.21 3.23 -5.04
CA VAL A 56 -4.82 3.02 -3.74
C VAL A 56 -5.97 2.04 -3.88
N LEU A 57 -6.06 1.11 -2.94
CA LEU A 57 -7.14 0.15 -2.81
C LEU A 57 -8.01 0.54 -1.63
N LYS A 58 -9.33 0.47 -1.81
CA LYS A 58 -10.30 0.58 -0.73
C LYS A 58 -10.71 -0.82 -0.34
N CYS A 59 -10.50 -1.16 0.91
CA CYS A 59 -10.63 -2.52 1.42
C CYS A 59 -11.48 -2.57 2.68
N LYS A 60 -11.93 -3.77 3.01
CA LYS A 60 -12.55 -4.05 4.30
C LYS A 60 -12.12 -5.41 4.83
N THR A 61 -12.19 -5.56 6.16
CA THR A 61 -11.77 -6.78 6.86
C THR A 61 -12.49 -6.88 8.20
N LYS A 62 -12.69 -8.11 8.66
CA LYS A 62 -13.14 -8.39 10.04
C LYS A 62 -11.95 -8.50 11.00
N SER A 63 -10.73 -8.55 10.48
CA SER A 63 -9.52 -8.70 11.27
C SER A 63 -9.07 -7.37 11.88
N SER A 64 -8.16 -7.45 12.84
CA SER A 64 -7.54 -6.27 13.46
C SER A 64 -6.57 -5.60 12.52
N PHE A 65 -6.16 -4.37 12.87
CA PHE A 65 -5.09 -3.67 12.14
C PHE A 65 -3.83 -4.53 12.08
N ARG A 66 -3.43 -5.10 13.22
CA ARG A 66 -2.23 -5.93 13.33
C ARG A 66 -2.27 -7.14 12.40
N GLU A 67 -3.37 -7.86 12.40
CA GLU A 67 -3.54 -9.03 11.55
C GLU A 67 -3.54 -8.66 10.07
N THR A 68 -4.20 -7.56 9.73
CA THR A 68 -4.25 -7.05 8.37
C THR A 68 -2.86 -6.62 7.88
N LEU A 69 -2.14 -5.89 8.72
CA LEU A 69 -0.77 -5.48 8.42
C LEU A 69 0.13 -6.70 8.17
N SER A 70 0.03 -7.71 9.03
CA SER A 70 0.79 -8.95 8.90
C SER A 70 0.50 -9.66 7.57
N GLU A 71 -0.77 -9.71 7.17
CA GLU A 71 -1.17 -10.31 5.90
C GLU A 71 -0.56 -9.57 4.71
N LEU A 72 -0.62 -8.24 4.71
CA LEU A 72 -0.03 -7.43 3.65
C LEU A 72 1.49 -7.61 3.56
N LYS A 73 2.18 -7.71 4.69
CA LYS A 73 3.63 -7.92 4.70
C LYS A 73 4.00 -9.31 4.18
N LYS A 74 3.19 -10.33 4.42
CA LYS A 74 3.38 -11.66 3.81
C LYS A 74 3.26 -11.60 2.29
N ILE A 75 2.28 -10.82 1.78
CA ILE A 75 2.09 -10.66 0.35
C ILE A 75 3.30 -9.96 -0.27
N GLU A 76 3.84 -8.93 0.37
CA GLU A 76 5.06 -8.27 -0.09
C GLU A 76 6.22 -9.29 -0.25
N LEU A 77 6.39 -10.16 0.74
CA LEU A 77 7.43 -11.18 0.70
C LEU A 77 7.24 -12.17 -0.45
N HIS A 78 6.00 -12.59 -0.72
CA HIS A 78 5.68 -13.46 -1.85
C HIS A 78 5.98 -12.80 -3.20
N CYS A 79 5.98 -11.48 -3.25
CA CYS A 79 6.32 -10.72 -4.46
C CYS A 79 7.81 -10.36 -4.54
N GLY A 80 8.64 -10.94 -3.68
CA GLY A 80 10.09 -10.76 -3.71
C GLY A 80 10.59 -9.48 -3.04
N ARG A 81 9.78 -8.86 -2.17
CA ARG A 81 10.20 -7.67 -1.43
C ARG A 81 11.36 -8.01 -0.50
N ILE A 82 12.50 -7.37 -0.70
CA ILE A 82 13.67 -7.49 0.17
C ILE A 82 13.86 -6.17 0.89
N ARG A 83 13.87 -6.21 2.23
CA ARG A 83 14.10 -5.04 3.06
C ARG A 83 15.52 -5.04 3.56
N ASP A 84 16.24 -3.93 3.32
CA ASP A 84 17.57 -3.70 3.86
C ASP A 84 17.45 -2.72 5.02
N PRO A 85 17.70 -3.13 6.27
CA PRO A 85 17.57 -2.25 7.42
C PRO A 85 18.57 -1.08 7.40
N ASN A 86 19.64 -1.19 6.62
CA ASN A 86 20.66 -0.16 6.50
C ASN A 86 20.41 0.82 5.34
N ASN A 87 19.46 0.52 4.45
CA ASN A 87 19.12 1.35 3.31
C ASN A 87 17.63 1.29 3.00
N LYS A 88 16.88 2.26 3.52
CA LYS A 88 15.43 2.36 3.30
C LYS A 88 15.04 2.77 1.88
N PHE A 89 16.01 3.16 1.05
CA PHE A 89 15.76 3.58 -0.32
C PHE A 89 16.09 2.50 -1.35
N THR A 90 16.13 1.23 -0.94
CA THR A 90 16.29 0.12 -1.88
C THR A 90 15.11 0.07 -2.86
N PRO A 91 15.35 -0.38 -4.11
CA PRO A 91 14.25 -0.61 -5.05
C PRO A 91 13.21 -1.55 -4.48
N ARG A 92 11.94 -1.32 -4.85
CA ARG A 92 10.80 -2.02 -4.25
C ARG A 92 10.00 -2.79 -5.27
N THR A 93 10.01 -4.11 -5.12
CA THR A 93 9.22 -5.02 -5.95
C THR A 93 7.74 -4.76 -5.75
N LEU A 94 7.33 -4.67 -4.48
CA LEU A 94 5.96 -4.34 -4.10
C LEU A 94 5.94 -3.74 -2.71
N ASP A 95 5.24 -2.64 -2.56
CA ASP A 95 5.02 -1.95 -1.29
C ASP A 95 3.52 -1.90 -1.03
N LEU A 96 3.08 -2.36 0.13
CA LEU A 96 1.68 -2.36 0.54
C LEU A 96 1.58 -1.69 1.90
N ASP A 97 1.09 -0.45 1.92
CA ASP A 97 1.01 0.34 3.15
C ASP A 97 -0.43 0.71 3.48
N ILE A 98 -0.86 0.43 4.71
CA ILE A 98 -2.15 0.93 5.19
C ILE A 98 -1.98 2.43 5.43
N ILE A 99 -2.83 3.24 4.80
CA ILE A 99 -2.75 4.70 4.91
C ILE A 99 -3.95 5.33 5.62
N ASP A 100 -5.02 4.59 5.80
CA ASP A 100 -6.22 5.04 6.50
C ASP A 100 -6.91 3.81 7.08
N TRP A 101 -7.30 3.91 8.34
CA TRP A 101 -8.00 2.83 9.05
C TRP A 101 -9.25 3.39 9.72
N ASN A 102 -10.42 3.06 9.18
CA ASN A 102 -11.73 3.49 9.68
C ASN A 102 -11.90 5.02 9.74
N SER A 103 -11.10 5.78 9.00
CA SER A 103 -11.06 7.25 9.05
C SER A 103 -10.78 7.79 10.46
N GLU A 104 -10.16 7.00 11.32
CA GLU A 104 -9.82 7.39 12.68
C GLU A 104 -8.46 8.07 12.75
N GLU A 105 -8.36 9.08 13.60
CA GLU A 105 -7.08 9.71 13.94
C GLU A 105 -6.51 9.00 15.16
N ALA A 106 -5.57 8.09 14.94
CA ALA A 106 -4.98 7.27 16.01
C ALA A 106 -3.65 6.68 15.58
N ILE A 107 -2.95 6.09 16.53
CA ILE A 107 -1.71 5.35 16.27
C ILE A 107 -2.02 3.86 16.47
N PHE A 108 -1.79 3.07 15.41
CA PHE A 108 -1.98 1.62 15.41
C PHE A 108 -0.62 0.95 15.17
N GLU A 109 -0.15 0.13 16.10
CA GLU A 109 1.13 -0.58 15.97
C GLU A 109 2.29 0.36 15.58
N GLY A 110 2.30 1.59 16.12
CA GLY A 110 3.31 2.61 15.82
C GLY A 110 3.05 3.41 14.54
N TYR A 111 1.99 3.12 13.80
CA TYR A 111 1.65 3.84 12.57
C TYR A 111 0.60 4.91 12.87
N GLN A 112 0.94 6.16 12.51
CA GLN A 112 -0.02 7.28 12.59
C GLN A 112 -1.06 7.13 11.49
N MET A 113 -2.35 7.17 11.85
CA MET A 113 -3.46 7.12 10.89
C MET A 113 -4.33 8.37 11.01
N PRO A 114 -4.82 8.95 9.92
CA PRO A 114 -4.37 8.66 8.54
C PRO A 114 -2.89 8.96 8.36
N ASP A 115 -2.25 8.27 7.42
CA ASP A 115 -0.82 8.48 7.18
C ASP A 115 -0.54 9.93 6.81
N PRO A 116 0.35 10.64 7.53
CA PRO A 116 0.64 12.04 7.23
C PRO A 116 1.24 12.25 5.84
N ASP A 117 1.81 11.24 5.21
CA ASP A 117 2.35 11.33 3.86
C ASP A 117 1.26 11.54 2.79
N ILE A 118 -0.01 11.27 3.11
CA ILE A 118 -1.12 11.57 2.20
C ILE A 118 -1.11 13.04 1.82
N LYS A 119 -0.83 13.93 2.78
CA LYS A 119 -0.80 15.38 2.54
C LYS A 119 0.48 15.85 1.88
N LYS A 120 1.56 15.07 1.98
CA LYS A 120 2.88 15.47 1.49
C LYS A 120 3.13 15.09 0.04
N HIS A 121 2.50 14.05 -0.46
CA HIS A 121 2.80 13.48 -1.77
C HIS A 121 1.56 13.29 -2.63
N ASP A 122 1.55 13.92 -3.81
CA ASP A 122 0.43 13.78 -4.75
C ASP A 122 0.24 12.35 -5.23
N PHE A 123 1.31 11.56 -5.29
CA PHE A 123 1.21 10.15 -5.72
C PHE A 123 0.46 9.27 -4.71
N ILE A 124 0.19 9.77 -3.50
CA ILE A 124 -0.67 9.13 -2.50
C ILE A 124 -2.01 9.86 -2.46
N LYS A 125 -2.00 11.18 -2.36
CA LYS A 125 -3.19 12.02 -2.19
C LYS A 125 -4.18 11.87 -3.34
N ILE A 126 -3.70 11.93 -4.58
CA ILE A 126 -4.58 11.90 -5.75
C ILE A 126 -5.33 10.57 -5.85
N PRO A 127 -4.65 9.40 -5.85
CA PRO A 127 -5.38 8.13 -5.90
C PRO A 127 -6.25 7.88 -4.66
N TYR A 128 -5.84 8.36 -3.50
CA TYR A 128 -6.62 8.22 -2.28
C TYR A 128 -7.95 8.99 -2.38
N LEU A 129 -7.88 10.26 -2.79
CA LEU A 129 -9.08 11.09 -2.93
C LEU A 129 -9.99 10.62 -4.07
N GLU A 130 -9.44 9.95 -5.06
CA GLU A 130 -10.23 9.39 -6.17
C GLU A 130 -11.28 8.39 -5.68
N ILE A 131 -10.96 7.60 -4.66
CA ILE A 131 -11.82 6.51 -4.20
C ILE A 131 -12.29 6.66 -2.75
N LYS A 132 -11.84 7.69 -2.05
CA LYS A 132 -12.28 7.94 -0.68
C LYS A 132 -13.76 8.32 -0.66
N ASP A 133 -14.49 7.76 0.29
CA ASP A 133 -15.89 8.11 0.53
C ASP A 133 -16.06 9.53 1.05
#